data_7abc757bd5f71afd89618ef77981333c
#
_entry.id   7abc757bd5f71afd89618ef77981333c
#
_cell.length_a   1.000
_cell.length_b   1.000
_cell.length_c   1.000
_cell.angle_alpha   90.00
_cell.angle_beta   90.00
_cell.angle_gamma   90.00
#
_symmetry.space_group_name_H-M   'P 1'
#
loop_
_entity.id
_entity.type
_entity.pdbx_description
1 polymer ?
#
loop_
_entity_poly.entity_id
_entity_poly.type
_entity_poly.pdbx_seq_one_letter_code
_entity_poly.pdbx_strand_id
1 'polypeptide(L)'
;MKPTIINFKPLGDARGSLVAIESDIGIPFPIRRVYYIFGTKEGVERGFHAHKDLQQIAVAVTGSCEMLLDDGEEQKSVLLDRSTKGLYIGPGFWRVMCNFTPDCVLLVLADRHYDESDYIRSYDEFLEWKKK
;
A
#
# COMPACT_ATOMS: atom_id res chain seq x y z
N MET A 1 15.69 4.73 5.69
CA MET A 1 14.56 3.85 5.30
C MET A 1 14.61 3.59 3.79
N LYS A 2 14.41 2.37 3.40
CA LYS A 2 14.34 1.97 1.99
C LYS A 2 13.01 1.25 1.75
N PRO A 3 12.07 1.85 0.99
CA PRO A 3 10.80 1.19 0.68
C PRO A 3 11.01 -0.13 -0.05
N THR A 4 10.21 -1.13 0.27
CA THR A 4 10.29 -2.45 -0.34
C THR A 4 9.35 -2.54 -1.54
N ILE A 5 9.94 -2.62 -2.72
CA ILE A 5 9.20 -2.72 -3.98
C ILE A 5 9.18 -4.18 -4.43
N ILE A 6 8.01 -4.64 -4.82
CA ILE A 6 7.83 -5.97 -5.41
C ILE A 6 7.48 -5.77 -6.87
N ASN A 7 8.28 -6.34 -7.75
CA ASN A 7 8.04 -6.26 -9.18
C ASN A 7 7.33 -7.53 -9.63
N PHE A 8 6.09 -7.37 -10.11
CA PHE A 8 5.31 -8.48 -10.61
C PHE A 8 5.62 -8.71 -12.10
N LYS A 9 5.77 -9.97 -12.48
CA LYS A 9 6.03 -10.32 -13.87
C LYS A 9 4.70 -10.42 -14.63
N PRO A 10 4.46 -9.57 -15.64
CA PRO A 10 3.28 -9.72 -16.47
C PRO A 10 3.41 -10.95 -17.37
N LEU A 11 2.30 -11.67 -17.53
CA LEU A 11 2.18 -12.80 -18.44
C LEU A 11 1.22 -12.41 -19.56
N GLY A 12 1.58 -12.69 -20.79
CA GLY A 12 0.71 -12.35 -21.90
C GLY A 12 1.38 -12.40 -23.25
N ASP A 13 0.63 -11.92 -24.24
CA ASP A 13 1.07 -11.86 -25.63
C ASP A 13 0.41 -10.63 -26.31
N ALA A 14 0.29 -10.65 -27.64
CA ALA A 14 -0.29 -9.54 -28.40
C ALA A 14 -1.77 -9.25 -28.03
N ARG A 15 -2.47 -10.18 -27.37
CA ARG A 15 -3.87 -10.03 -26.96
C ARG A 15 -4.03 -9.31 -25.62
N GLY A 16 -2.94 -9.14 -24.88
CA GLY A 16 -2.97 -8.48 -23.58
C GLY A 16 -2.10 -9.20 -22.56
N SER A 17 -2.12 -8.69 -21.33
CA SER A 17 -1.28 -9.18 -20.25
C SER A 17 -2.10 -9.36 -18.97
N LEU A 18 -1.59 -10.22 -18.10
CA LEU A 18 -2.14 -10.39 -16.75
C LEU A 18 -1.00 -10.45 -15.74
N VAL A 19 -1.33 -10.09 -14.50
CA VAL A 19 -0.48 -10.31 -13.33
C VAL A 19 -1.26 -11.19 -12.37
N ALA A 20 -0.67 -12.33 -11.99
CA ALA A 20 -1.24 -13.21 -11.00
C ALA A 20 -0.50 -13.00 -9.67
N ILE A 21 -1.26 -12.77 -8.60
CA ILE A 21 -0.71 -12.63 -7.26
C ILE A 21 -1.35 -13.69 -6.39
N GLU A 22 -0.54 -14.58 -5.85
CA GLU A 22 -1.03 -15.70 -5.06
C GLU A 22 -0.51 -15.61 -3.63
N SER A 23 -1.33 -16.08 -2.71
CA SER A 23 -1.01 -16.10 -1.28
C SER A 23 0.30 -16.86 -1.04
N ASP A 24 1.23 -16.22 -0.33
CA ASP A 24 2.54 -16.80 0.03
C ASP A 24 3.47 -17.14 -1.14
N ILE A 25 3.13 -16.76 -2.36
CA ILE A 25 3.96 -17.02 -3.54
C ILE A 25 4.41 -15.70 -4.13
N GLY A 26 5.71 -15.39 -3.99
CA GLY A 26 6.28 -14.13 -4.45
C GLY A 26 5.92 -12.92 -3.60
N ILE A 27 5.12 -13.12 -2.55
CA ILE A 27 4.79 -12.11 -1.54
C ILE A 27 4.98 -12.72 -0.15
N PRO A 28 5.29 -11.90 0.88
CA PRO A 28 5.72 -12.43 2.17
C PRO A 28 4.60 -12.78 3.15
N PHE A 29 3.34 -12.91 2.69
CA PHE A 29 2.23 -13.17 3.60
C PHE A 29 1.05 -13.86 2.90
N PRO A 30 0.16 -14.53 3.67
CA PRO A 30 -1.09 -15.03 3.12
C PRO A 30 -2.08 -13.88 2.91
N ILE A 31 -2.76 -13.87 1.78
CA ILE A 31 -3.75 -12.85 1.47
C ILE A 31 -5.08 -13.23 2.13
N ARG A 32 -5.56 -12.35 3.03
CA ARG A 32 -6.83 -12.56 3.72
C ARG A 32 -7.87 -11.51 3.40
N ARG A 33 -7.45 -10.37 2.82
CA ARG A 33 -8.34 -9.28 2.44
C ARG A 33 -7.80 -8.58 1.22
N VAL A 34 -8.71 -8.21 0.33
CA VAL A 34 -8.40 -7.37 -0.83
C VAL A 34 -9.38 -6.22 -0.82
N TYR A 35 -8.89 -5.02 -0.99
CA TYR A 35 -9.75 -3.86 -1.23
C TYR A 35 -9.11 -2.96 -2.26
N TYR A 36 -9.90 -2.06 -2.83
CA TYR A 36 -9.35 -1.09 -3.77
C TYR A 36 -10.04 0.26 -3.60
N ILE A 37 -9.26 1.29 -3.87
CA ILE A 37 -9.66 2.70 -3.72
C ILE A 37 -9.76 3.26 -5.12
N PHE A 38 -10.88 3.91 -5.42
CA PHE A 38 -11.14 4.48 -6.74
C PHE A 38 -12.00 5.75 -6.61
N GLY A 39 -12.03 6.53 -7.67
CA GLY A 39 -12.85 7.73 -7.69
C GLY A 39 -12.40 8.82 -6.73
N THR A 40 -11.14 8.78 -6.30
CA THR A 40 -10.62 9.79 -5.39
C THR A 40 -10.51 11.12 -6.08
N LYS A 41 -11.14 12.15 -5.53
CA LYS A 41 -11.19 13.48 -6.10
C LYS A 41 -9.85 14.17 -5.98
N GLU A 42 -9.59 15.10 -6.90
CA GLU A 42 -8.36 15.89 -6.90
C GLU A 42 -8.13 16.59 -5.56
N GLY A 43 -6.91 16.53 -5.07
CA GLY A 43 -6.50 17.16 -3.81
C GLY A 43 -6.86 16.39 -2.55
N VAL A 44 -7.59 15.28 -2.67
CA VAL A 44 -7.95 14.46 -1.50
C VAL A 44 -6.77 13.60 -1.10
N GLU A 45 -6.44 13.64 0.18
CA GLU A 45 -5.44 12.77 0.80
C GLU A 45 -6.15 11.73 1.66
N ARG A 46 -5.64 10.52 1.68
CA ARG A 46 -6.20 9.40 2.44
C ARG A 46 -5.12 8.76 3.29
N GLY A 47 -5.55 7.90 4.23
CA GLY A 47 -4.65 7.22 5.13
C GLY A 47 -4.60 7.93 6.48
N PHE A 48 -3.49 8.55 6.80
CA PHE A 48 -3.25 9.19 8.10
C PHE A 48 -3.37 8.17 9.23
N HIS A 49 -2.69 7.04 9.06
CA HIS A 49 -2.69 5.99 10.08
C HIS A 49 -1.48 5.09 9.92
N ALA A 50 -1.25 4.28 10.94
CA ALA A 50 -0.30 3.19 10.93
C ALA A 50 -0.99 1.91 11.41
N HIS A 51 -0.34 0.79 11.24
CA HIS A 51 -0.81 -0.51 11.72
C HIS A 51 0.23 -1.14 12.64
N LYS A 52 -0.24 -1.83 13.65
CA LYS A 52 0.64 -2.53 14.60
C LYS A 52 1.13 -3.86 14.05
N ASP A 53 0.27 -4.60 13.35
CA ASP A 53 0.57 -5.96 12.89
C ASP A 53 0.31 -6.18 11.40
N LEU A 54 -0.58 -5.42 10.79
CA LEU A 54 -1.02 -5.62 9.41
C LEU A 54 0.12 -5.46 8.41
N GLN A 55 0.21 -6.41 7.49
CA GLN A 55 1.07 -6.32 6.31
C GLN A 55 0.21 -6.08 5.08
N GLN A 56 0.67 -5.23 4.18
CA GLN A 56 -0.06 -4.88 2.97
C GLN A 56 0.86 -4.78 1.77
N ILE A 57 0.27 -4.96 0.58
CA ILE A 57 0.90 -4.61 -0.69
C ILE A 57 -0.09 -3.74 -1.45
N ALA A 58 0.37 -2.58 -1.90
CA ALA A 58 -0.42 -1.63 -2.66
C ALA A 58 0.06 -1.59 -4.11
N VAL A 59 -0.89 -1.61 -5.05
CA VAL A 59 -0.62 -1.61 -6.50
C VAL A 59 -1.59 -0.65 -7.19
N ALA A 60 -1.08 0.32 -7.95
CA ALA A 60 -1.94 1.12 -8.82
C ALA A 60 -2.19 0.32 -10.09
N VAL A 61 -3.35 -0.33 -10.19
CA VAL A 61 -3.69 -1.17 -11.35
C VAL A 61 -4.05 -0.35 -12.57
N THR A 62 -4.46 0.90 -12.38
CA THR A 62 -4.58 1.93 -13.43
C THR A 62 -4.33 3.29 -12.81
N GLY A 63 -3.91 4.26 -13.62
CA GLY A 63 -3.57 5.58 -13.12
C GLY A 63 -2.37 5.58 -12.20
N SER A 64 -2.28 6.57 -11.34
CA SER A 64 -1.17 6.70 -10.39
C SER A 64 -1.58 7.41 -9.12
N CYS A 65 -0.81 7.18 -8.07
CA CYS A 65 -0.85 7.96 -6.83
C CYS A 65 0.52 7.89 -6.16
N GLU A 66 0.68 8.67 -5.10
CA GLU A 66 1.89 8.63 -4.29
C GLU A 66 1.58 8.09 -2.91
N MET A 67 2.48 7.26 -2.39
CA MET A 67 2.40 6.74 -1.04
C MET A 67 3.53 7.36 -0.22
N LEU A 68 3.17 8.17 0.77
CA LEU A 68 4.13 8.70 1.72
C LEU A 68 4.25 7.71 2.88
N LEU A 69 5.46 7.25 3.13
CA LEU A 69 5.77 6.36 4.25
C LEU A 69 6.63 7.07 5.26
N ASP A 70 6.32 6.88 6.53
CA ASP A 70 7.03 7.51 7.65
C ASP A 70 7.28 6.44 8.72
N ASP A 71 8.55 6.20 9.02
CA ASP A 71 8.93 5.19 10.02
C ASP A 71 9.14 5.78 11.43
N GLY A 72 8.82 7.06 11.60
CA GLY A 72 9.01 7.79 12.85
C GLY A 72 10.29 8.62 12.87
N GLU A 73 11.21 8.39 11.95
CA GLU A 73 12.46 9.15 11.82
C GLU A 73 12.61 9.76 10.43
N GLU A 74 12.32 8.99 9.40
CA GLU A 74 12.43 9.39 8.01
C GLU A 74 11.10 9.28 7.29
N GLN A 75 10.95 10.06 6.23
CA GLN A 75 9.82 9.99 5.32
C GLN A 75 10.31 9.71 3.91
N LYS A 76 9.59 8.87 3.19
CA LYS A 76 9.85 8.57 1.78
C LYS A 76 8.54 8.57 1.02
N SER A 77 8.55 9.19 -0.16
CA SER A 77 7.42 9.13 -1.08
C SER A 77 7.71 8.10 -2.17
N VAL A 78 6.74 7.24 -2.44
CA VAL A 78 6.85 6.23 -3.48
C VAL A 78 5.77 6.48 -4.52
N LEU A 79 6.16 6.67 -5.77
CA LEU A 79 5.22 6.80 -6.88
C LEU A 79 4.73 5.42 -7.29
N LEU A 80 3.41 5.22 -7.25
CA LEU A 80 2.75 4.02 -7.73
C LEU A 80 2.06 4.37 -9.04
N ASP A 81 2.65 3.97 -10.16
CA ASP A 81 2.27 4.42 -11.49
C ASP A 81 2.13 3.30 -12.53
N ARG A 82 2.20 2.05 -12.11
CA ARG A 82 2.06 0.91 -13.03
C ARG A 82 1.57 -0.34 -12.32
N SER A 83 0.85 -1.16 -13.05
CA SER A 83 0.20 -2.37 -12.53
C SER A 83 1.16 -3.51 -12.16
N THR A 84 2.44 -3.40 -12.55
CA THR A 84 3.45 -4.43 -12.25
C THR A 84 4.32 -4.08 -11.04
N LYS A 85 4.04 -2.96 -10.38
CA LYS A 85 4.82 -2.48 -9.24
C LYS A 85 3.98 -2.51 -7.98
N GLY A 86 4.38 -3.33 -7.02
CA GLY A 86 3.76 -3.38 -5.70
C GLY A 86 4.64 -2.73 -4.66
N LEU A 87 4.03 -2.03 -3.71
CA LEU A 87 4.72 -1.50 -2.54
C LEU A 87 4.32 -2.32 -1.33
N TYR A 88 5.30 -3.00 -0.74
CA TYR A 88 5.10 -3.70 0.52
C TYR A 88 5.15 -2.70 1.67
N ILE A 89 4.14 -2.75 2.53
CA ILE A 89 4.07 -1.93 3.74
C ILE A 89 3.88 -2.86 4.93
N GLY A 90 4.95 -3.06 5.68
CA GLY A 90 4.90 -3.84 6.92
C GLY A 90 4.35 -3.03 8.09
N PRO A 91 4.28 -3.66 9.27
CA PRO A 91 3.89 -2.97 10.50
C PRO A 91 4.79 -1.77 10.82
N GLY A 92 4.23 -0.78 11.48
CA GLY A 92 5.03 0.31 12.02
C GLY A 92 5.38 1.42 11.05
N PHE A 93 4.58 1.59 9.98
CA PHE A 93 4.71 2.73 9.08
C PHE A 93 3.45 3.57 9.10
N TRP A 94 3.63 4.84 9.41
CA TRP A 94 2.59 5.84 9.17
C TRP A 94 2.53 6.08 7.68
N ARG A 95 1.33 6.19 7.13
CA ARG A 95 1.16 6.36 5.69
C ARG A 95 0.13 7.41 5.36
N VAL A 96 0.37 8.07 4.24
CA VAL A 96 -0.57 8.98 3.60
C VAL A 96 -0.53 8.71 2.10
N MET A 97 -1.71 8.58 1.49
CA MET A 97 -1.86 8.42 0.06
C MET A 97 -2.35 9.73 -0.54
N CYS A 98 -1.68 10.20 -1.58
CA CYS A 98 -1.99 11.50 -2.17
C CYS A 98 -1.74 11.50 -3.68
N ASN A 99 -2.08 12.61 -4.31
CA ASN A 99 -1.85 12.85 -5.73
C ASN A 99 -2.43 11.76 -6.63
N PHE A 100 -3.68 11.36 -6.34
CA PHE A 100 -4.39 10.38 -7.16
C PHE A 100 -4.76 11.00 -8.50
N THR A 101 -4.44 10.29 -9.60
CA THR A 101 -5.00 10.65 -10.90
C THR A 101 -6.49 10.29 -10.93
N PRO A 102 -7.31 10.94 -11.79
CA PRO A 102 -8.76 10.67 -11.84
C PRO A 102 -9.10 9.20 -12.12
N ASP A 103 -8.24 8.52 -12.88
CA ASP A 103 -8.44 7.12 -13.26
C ASP A 103 -7.75 6.13 -12.31
N CYS A 104 -7.13 6.61 -11.24
CA CYS A 104 -6.38 5.73 -10.34
C CYS A 104 -7.30 4.73 -9.64
N VAL A 105 -6.91 3.46 -9.72
CA VAL A 105 -7.45 2.39 -8.89
C VAL A 105 -6.29 1.80 -8.11
N LEU A 106 -6.29 2.00 -6.81
CA LEU A 106 -5.27 1.47 -5.92
C LEU A 106 -5.79 0.19 -5.27
N LEU A 107 -5.24 -0.93 -5.70
CA LEU A 107 -5.56 -2.25 -5.15
C LEU A 107 -4.64 -2.51 -3.95
N VAL A 108 -5.23 -2.98 -2.85
CA VAL A 108 -4.46 -3.33 -1.66
C VAL A 108 -4.75 -4.76 -1.24
N LEU A 109 -3.68 -5.53 -1.08
CA LEU A 109 -3.71 -6.90 -0.55
C LEU A 109 -3.27 -6.83 0.90
N ALA A 110 -3.97 -7.54 1.78
CA ALA A 110 -3.69 -7.49 3.22
C ALA A 110 -3.69 -8.90 3.81
N ASP A 111 -2.87 -9.08 4.84
CA ASP A 111 -2.71 -10.39 5.48
C ASP A 111 -3.70 -10.66 6.62
N ARG A 112 -4.57 -9.70 6.93
CA ARG A 112 -5.53 -9.81 8.01
C ARG A 112 -6.88 -9.23 7.61
N HIS A 113 -7.92 -9.70 8.26
CA HIS A 113 -9.24 -9.07 8.18
C HIS A 113 -9.19 -7.69 8.83
N TYR A 114 -10.18 -6.85 8.53
CA TYR A 114 -10.28 -5.54 9.15
C TYR A 114 -10.37 -5.67 10.67
N ASP A 115 -9.54 -4.90 11.38
CA ASP A 115 -9.49 -4.88 12.83
C ASP A 115 -9.12 -3.45 13.27
N GLU A 116 -10.09 -2.71 13.78
CA GLU A 116 -9.86 -1.31 14.20
C GLU A 116 -8.81 -1.23 15.32
N SER A 117 -8.70 -2.25 16.16
CA SER A 117 -7.72 -2.24 17.26
C SER A 117 -6.27 -2.27 16.77
N ASP A 118 -6.04 -2.65 15.51
CA ASP A 118 -4.72 -2.66 14.89
C ASP A 118 -4.29 -1.27 14.39
N TYR A 119 -5.23 -0.35 14.24
CA TYR A 119 -4.96 0.99 13.73
C TYR A 119 -4.38 1.90 14.79
N ILE A 120 -3.45 2.75 14.36
CA ILE A 120 -2.97 3.90 15.11
C ILE A 120 -3.34 5.11 14.26
N ARG A 121 -4.27 5.94 14.73
CA ARG A 121 -4.82 7.04 13.93
C ARG A 121 -4.32 8.42 14.34
N SER A 122 -3.52 8.50 15.40
CA SER A 122 -2.86 9.72 15.83
C SER A 122 -1.37 9.61 15.58
N TYR A 123 -0.80 10.61 14.94
CA TYR A 123 0.64 10.62 14.67
C TYR A 123 1.45 10.64 15.97
N ASP A 124 0.98 11.38 16.97
CA ASP A 124 1.65 11.41 18.28
C ASP A 124 1.63 10.04 18.94
N GLU A 125 0.52 9.33 18.88
CA GLU A 125 0.41 7.95 19.38
C GLU A 125 1.34 7.01 18.60
N PHE A 126 1.44 7.21 17.30
CA PHE A 126 2.37 6.44 16.45
C PHE A 126 3.81 6.63 16.92
N LEU A 127 4.24 7.86 17.16
CA LEU A 127 5.59 8.13 17.63
C LEU A 127 5.86 7.49 18.98
N GLU A 128 4.88 7.55 19.90
CA GLU A 128 5.01 6.90 21.21
C GLU A 128 5.09 5.37 21.06
N TRP A 129 4.26 4.79 20.20
CA TRP A 129 4.28 3.36 19.94
C TRP A 129 5.63 2.91 19.35
N LYS A 130 6.23 3.71 18.48
CA LYS A 130 7.53 3.40 17.87
C LYS A 130 8.68 3.38 18.88
N LYS A 131 8.56 4.09 19.99
CA LYS A 131 9.60 4.14 21.03
C LYS A 131 9.66 2.86 21.87
N LYS A 132 8.63 2.04 21.85
CA LYS A 132 8.53 0.85 22.68
C LYS A 132 9.24 -0.37 22.11
#